data_1a0d5f209a3bef13caaaa8cf03b9c9ec
#
_entry.id   1a0d5f209a3bef13caaaa8cf03b9c9ec
#
_cell.length_a   1.000
_cell.length_b   1.000
_cell.length_c   1.000
_cell.angle_alpha   90.00
_cell.angle_beta   90.00
_cell.angle_gamma   90.00
#
_symmetry.space_group_name_H-M   'P 1'
#
loop_
_entity.id
_entity.type
_entity.pdbx_description
1 polymer ?
#
loop_
_entity_poly.entity_id
_entity_poly.type
_entity_poly.pdbx_seq_one_letter_code
_entity_poly.pdbx_strand_id
1 'polypeptide(L)'
;GFGSITVVSPEQHDRIIAYTSQLAHVVASAYIKSPTALEHTGMSAGSYKDMTRVASLNSNMWSELFLENGDNLLNEIDNIINNLTEYRDAIASNDRAKLEALLEDGTKRKAICG
;
A
#
# COMPACT_ATOMS: atom_id res chain seq x y z
N GLY A 1 -10.90 -1.10 -20.46
CA GLY A 1 -9.81 -0.68 -21.34
C GLY A 1 -9.64 0.82 -21.33
N PHE A 2 -8.53 1.26 -21.80
CA PHE A 2 -8.29 2.68 -21.91
C PHE A 2 -9.22 3.26 -22.97
N GLY A 3 -9.72 4.45 -22.73
CA GLY A 3 -10.64 5.11 -23.61
C GLY A 3 -12.09 4.77 -23.37
N SER A 4 -12.39 3.78 -22.54
CA SER A 4 -13.75 3.54 -22.12
C SER A 4 -13.99 4.17 -20.75
N ILE A 5 -15.09 4.90 -20.62
CA ILE A 5 -15.51 5.45 -19.35
C ILE A 5 -16.29 4.36 -18.63
N THR A 6 -15.75 3.89 -17.53
CA THR A 6 -16.46 2.94 -16.70
C THR A 6 -17.27 3.70 -15.65
N VAL A 7 -18.57 3.57 -15.73
CA VAL A 7 -19.46 4.14 -14.69
C VAL A 7 -19.49 3.17 -13.52
N VAL A 8 -19.05 3.64 -12.37
CA VAL A 8 -19.05 2.84 -11.14
C VAL A 8 -20.07 3.42 -10.17
N SER A 9 -20.64 2.56 -9.31
CA SER A 9 -21.52 3.01 -8.25
C SER A 9 -20.73 3.80 -7.20
N PRO A 10 -21.38 4.66 -6.39
CA PRO A 10 -20.70 5.34 -5.29
C PRO A 10 -19.98 4.37 -4.35
N GLU A 11 -20.59 3.23 -4.04
CA GLU A 11 -20.02 2.22 -3.17
C GLU A 11 -18.76 1.60 -3.79
N GLN A 12 -18.79 1.33 -5.07
CA GLN A 12 -17.64 0.79 -5.80
C GLN A 12 -16.51 1.81 -5.89
N HIS A 13 -16.86 3.07 -6.16
CA HIS A 13 -15.91 4.18 -6.16
C HIS A 13 -15.20 4.30 -4.81
N ASP A 14 -15.94 4.23 -3.70
CA ASP A 14 -15.37 4.34 -2.37
C ASP A 14 -14.40 3.21 -2.05
N ARG A 15 -14.70 1.99 -2.49
CA ARG A 15 -13.78 0.85 -2.33
C ARG A 15 -12.50 1.05 -3.13
N ILE A 16 -12.62 1.53 -4.37
CA ILE A 16 -11.46 1.75 -5.23
C ILE A 16 -10.56 2.85 -4.67
N ILE A 17 -11.14 3.95 -4.22
CA ILE A 17 -10.40 5.07 -3.64
C ILE A 17 -9.69 4.66 -2.34
N ALA A 18 -10.30 3.79 -1.53
CA ALA A 18 -9.66 3.26 -0.34
C ALA A 18 -8.32 2.57 -0.68
N TYR A 19 -8.28 1.84 -1.77
CA TYR A 19 -7.08 1.14 -2.22
C TYR A 19 -6.09 2.06 -2.95
N THR A 20 -6.56 2.78 -3.97
CA THR A 20 -5.68 3.50 -4.89
C THR A 20 -5.08 4.77 -4.31
N SER A 21 -5.78 5.40 -3.36
CA SER A 21 -5.37 6.67 -2.80
C SER A 21 -5.16 6.59 -1.29
N GLN A 22 -6.17 6.20 -0.54
CA GLN A 22 -6.14 6.28 0.92
C GLN A 22 -5.15 5.31 1.54
N LEU A 23 -5.16 4.06 1.10
CA LEU A 23 -4.19 3.06 1.58
C LEU A 23 -2.75 3.49 1.26
N ALA A 24 -2.52 4.02 0.07
CA ALA A 24 -1.20 4.49 -0.33
C ALA A 24 -0.66 5.56 0.64
N HIS A 25 -1.50 6.49 1.06
CA HIS A 25 -1.13 7.52 2.03
C HIS A 25 -0.86 6.94 3.42
N VAL A 26 -1.69 6.01 3.87
CA VAL A 26 -1.49 5.32 5.16
C VAL A 26 -0.18 4.54 5.15
N VAL A 27 0.09 3.79 4.09
CA VAL A 27 1.30 2.99 3.96
C VAL A 27 2.54 3.88 3.93
N ALA A 28 2.50 4.97 3.16
CA ALA A 28 3.61 5.92 3.09
C ALA A 28 3.90 6.53 4.46
N SER A 29 2.85 6.94 5.19
CA SER A 29 2.99 7.50 6.53
C SER A 29 3.57 6.49 7.51
N ALA A 30 3.12 5.24 7.45
CA ALA A 30 3.64 4.17 8.31
C ALA A 30 5.08 3.81 7.95
N TYR A 31 5.39 3.78 6.67
CA TYR A 31 6.72 3.43 6.16
C TYR A 31 7.80 4.40 6.66
N ILE A 32 7.53 5.70 6.61
CA ILE A 32 8.50 6.74 7.01
C ILE A 32 8.76 6.73 8.52
N LYS A 33 7.92 6.07 9.31
CA LYS A 33 8.07 6.04 10.77
C LYS A 33 9.10 5.01 11.26
N SER A 34 9.69 4.24 10.37
CA SER A 34 10.78 3.33 10.78
C SER A 34 11.93 4.15 11.36
N PRO A 35 12.52 3.71 12.50
CA PRO A 35 13.73 4.36 13.03
C PRO A 35 14.86 4.46 12.02
N THR A 36 14.95 3.50 11.11
CA THR A 36 15.96 3.46 10.05
C THR A 36 15.81 4.63 9.07
N ALA A 37 14.62 5.23 8.97
CA ALA A 37 14.40 6.36 8.08
C ALA A 37 15.34 7.54 8.41
N LEU A 38 15.71 7.73 9.67
CA LEU A 38 16.62 8.79 10.08
C LEU A 38 18.07 8.50 9.73
N GLU A 39 18.41 7.26 9.44
CA GLU A 39 19.78 6.81 9.20
C GLU A 39 20.13 6.76 7.70
N HIS A 40 19.15 6.95 6.81
CA HIS A 40 19.36 6.78 5.37
C HIS A 40 20.03 7.95 4.67
N THR A 41 20.32 9.04 5.37
CA THR A 41 20.85 10.28 4.76
C THR A 41 22.05 9.98 3.86
N GLY A 42 21.94 10.37 2.59
CA GLY A 42 22.96 10.10 1.59
C GLY A 42 22.94 8.69 1.01
N MET A 43 22.05 7.83 1.48
CA MET A 43 21.93 6.43 1.04
C MET A 43 20.54 6.11 0.48
N SER A 44 19.77 7.15 0.16
CA SER A 44 18.38 6.97 -0.29
C SER A 44 18.30 6.40 -1.69
N ALA A 45 17.60 5.29 -1.83
CA ALA A 45 17.28 4.70 -3.12
C ALA A 45 16.01 5.32 -3.70
N GLY A 46 15.81 5.19 -5.02
CA GLY A 46 14.61 5.67 -5.68
C GLY A 46 13.34 5.06 -5.11
N SER A 47 13.39 3.76 -4.77
CA SER A 47 12.24 3.07 -4.16
C SER A 47 11.80 3.70 -2.84
N TYR A 48 12.74 4.14 -2.00
CA TYR A 48 12.42 4.86 -0.76
C TYR A 48 11.69 6.17 -1.07
N LYS A 49 12.22 6.95 -2.01
CA LYS A 49 11.62 8.24 -2.38
C LYS A 49 10.23 8.06 -2.95
N ASP A 50 10.03 7.06 -3.80
CA ASP A 50 8.73 6.77 -4.38
C ASP A 50 7.73 6.33 -3.33
N MET A 51 8.12 5.46 -2.41
CA MET A 51 7.25 4.95 -1.35
C MET A 51 6.84 6.01 -0.34
N THR A 52 7.69 7.00 -0.10
CA THR A 52 7.44 8.03 0.93
C THR A 52 6.96 9.36 0.39
N ARG A 53 6.87 9.49 -0.93
CA ARG A 53 6.50 10.75 -1.59
C ARG A 53 5.21 11.36 -1.05
N VAL A 54 4.23 10.54 -0.70
CA VAL A 54 2.91 10.99 -0.24
C VAL A 54 2.79 10.97 1.29
N ALA A 55 3.89 10.80 2.02
CA ALA A 55 3.86 10.80 3.49
C ALA A 55 3.62 12.19 4.07
N SER A 56 3.99 13.24 3.34
CA SER A 56 3.72 14.62 3.73
C SER A 56 2.32 15.01 3.25
N LEU A 57 1.41 15.28 4.18
CA LEU A 57 0.02 15.53 3.85
C LEU A 57 -0.66 16.43 4.88
N ASN A 58 -1.81 16.99 4.51
CA ASN A 58 -2.66 17.76 5.42
C ASN A 58 -3.41 16.80 6.34
N SER A 59 -3.00 16.73 7.59
CA SER A 59 -3.52 15.74 8.55
C SER A 59 -5.00 15.97 8.86
N ASN A 60 -5.45 17.23 8.89
CA ASN A 60 -6.85 17.53 9.19
C ASN A 60 -7.77 17.04 8.06
N MET A 61 -7.44 17.39 6.82
CA MET A 61 -8.24 16.99 5.67
C MET A 61 -8.25 15.47 5.48
N TRP A 62 -7.07 14.84 5.54
CA TRP A 62 -6.96 13.40 5.28
C TRP A 62 -7.57 12.56 6.39
N SER A 63 -7.50 13.00 7.66
CA SER A 63 -8.16 12.26 8.74
C SER A 63 -9.67 12.21 8.55
N GLU A 64 -10.28 13.32 8.11
CA GLU A 64 -11.70 13.33 7.79
C GLU A 64 -12.04 12.35 6.67
N LEU A 65 -11.29 12.40 5.57
CA LEU A 65 -11.51 11.51 4.42
C LEU A 65 -11.36 10.04 4.79
N PHE A 66 -10.35 9.71 5.60
CA PHE A 66 -10.13 8.34 6.05
C PHE A 66 -11.28 7.85 6.92
N LEU A 67 -11.76 8.67 7.83
CA LEU A 67 -12.86 8.29 8.73
C LEU A 67 -14.19 8.16 7.98
N GLU A 68 -14.43 9.01 6.99
CA GLU A 68 -15.64 8.92 6.16
C GLU A 68 -15.69 7.62 5.35
N ASN A 69 -14.55 7.08 4.98
CA ASN A 69 -14.44 5.83 4.21
C ASN A 69 -13.86 4.71 5.05
N GLY A 70 -14.07 4.75 6.36
CA GLY A 70 -13.38 3.92 7.34
C GLY A 70 -13.51 2.43 7.12
N ASP A 71 -14.71 1.94 6.82
CA ASP A 71 -14.94 0.49 6.65
C ASP A 71 -14.13 -0.05 5.47
N ASN A 72 -14.16 0.63 4.34
CA ASN A 72 -13.39 0.24 3.16
C ASN A 72 -11.88 0.34 3.43
N LEU A 73 -11.45 1.42 4.07
CA LEU A 73 -10.03 1.62 4.37
C LEU A 73 -9.52 0.58 5.37
N LEU A 74 -10.29 0.25 6.40
CA LEU A 74 -9.94 -0.81 7.35
C LEU A 74 -9.75 -2.14 6.66
N ASN A 75 -10.66 -2.47 5.74
CA ASN A 75 -10.53 -3.71 4.98
C ASN A 75 -9.23 -3.76 4.17
N GLU A 76 -8.87 -2.66 3.54
CA GLU A 76 -7.63 -2.59 2.76
C GLU A 76 -6.38 -2.64 3.64
N ILE A 77 -6.43 -1.98 4.80
CA ILE A 77 -5.33 -2.06 5.77
C ILE A 77 -5.15 -3.49 6.27
N ASP A 78 -6.24 -4.17 6.61
CA ASP A 78 -6.18 -5.56 7.06
C ASP A 78 -5.61 -6.47 5.98
N ASN A 79 -5.99 -6.25 4.73
CA ASN A 79 -5.45 -7.01 3.61
C ASN A 79 -3.93 -6.83 3.48
N ILE A 80 -3.43 -5.61 3.56
CA ILE A 80 -1.99 -5.38 3.44
C ILE A 80 -1.22 -5.91 4.64
N ILE A 81 -1.79 -5.84 5.84
CA ILE A 81 -1.19 -6.43 7.05
C ILE A 81 -1.05 -7.93 6.86
N ASN A 82 -2.10 -8.60 6.37
CA ASN A 82 -2.08 -10.04 6.14
C ASN A 82 -1.03 -10.41 5.08
N ASN A 83 -0.97 -9.66 3.99
CA ASN A 83 0.00 -9.90 2.93
C ASN A 83 1.44 -9.70 3.44
N LEU A 84 1.69 -8.63 4.19
CA LEU A 84 2.99 -8.38 4.79
C LEU A 84 3.40 -9.47 5.78
N THR A 85 2.44 -10.01 6.53
CA THR A 85 2.68 -11.09 7.49
C THR A 85 3.18 -12.34 6.78
N GLU A 86 2.67 -12.67 5.61
CA GLU A 86 3.15 -13.81 4.83
C GLU A 86 4.63 -13.66 4.45
N TYR A 87 5.04 -12.48 3.99
CA TYR A 87 6.46 -12.21 3.69
C TYR A 87 7.31 -12.29 4.95
N ARG A 88 6.84 -11.66 6.02
CA ARG A 88 7.55 -11.69 7.29
C ARG A 88 7.80 -13.11 7.77
N ASP A 89 6.77 -13.95 7.75
CA ASP A 89 6.85 -15.32 8.24
C ASP A 89 7.76 -16.18 7.35
N ALA A 90 7.70 -16.00 6.04
CA ALA A 90 8.59 -16.70 5.12
C ALA A 90 10.06 -16.33 5.37
N ILE A 91 10.33 -15.06 5.62
CA ILE A 91 11.68 -14.59 5.92
C ILE A 91 12.13 -15.10 7.29
N ALA A 92 11.27 -15.02 8.30
CA ALA A 92 11.58 -15.46 9.67
C ALA A 92 11.90 -16.96 9.72
N SER A 93 11.22 -17.77 8.92
CA SER A 93 11.43 -19.21 8.84
C SER A 93 12.48 -19.63 7.82
N ASN A 94 13.09 -18.65 7.14
CA ASN A 94 14.06 -18.90 6.08
C ASN A 94 13.50 -19.82 4.98
N ASP A 95 12.22 -19.63 4.67
CA ASP A 95 11.49 -20.42 3.67
C ASP A 95 11.63 -19.79 2.29
N ARG A 96 12.69 -20.14 1.59
CA ARG A 96 13.00 -19.57 0.28
C ARG A 96 11.91 -19.87 -0.76
N ALA A 97 11.42 -21.09 -0.76
CA ALA A 97 10.41 -21.53 -1.74
C ALA A 97 9.12 -20.71 -1.55
N LYS A 98 8.69 -20.51 -0.32
CA LYS A 98 7.50 -19.71 -0.01
C LYS A 98 7.71 -18.26 -0.41
N LEU A 99 8.88 -17.70 -0.10
CA LEU A 99 9.19 -16.32 -0.45
C LEU A 99 9.19 -16.10 -1.97
N GLU A 100 9.81 -17.01 -2.71
CA GLU A 100 9.79 -16.95 -4.17
C GLU A 100 8.38 -17.00 -4.74
N ALA A 101 7.53 -17.88 -4.19
CA ALA A 101 6.15 -17.99 -4.61
C ALA A 101 5.35 -16.71 -4.35
N LEU A 102 5.55 -16.08 -3.21
CA LEU A 102 4.91 -14.79 -2.87
C LEU A 102 5.32 -13.69 -3.85
N LEU A 103 6.61 -13.60 -4.14
CA LEU A 103 7.13 -12.58 -5.05
C LEU A 103 6.65 -12.82 -6.49
N GLU A 104 6.62 -14.06 -6.94
CA GLU A 104 6.10 -14.41 -8.26
C GLU A 104 4.61 -14.08 -8.39
N ASP A 105 3.82 -14.35 -7.34
CA ASP A 105 2.41 -13.99 -7.33
C ASP A 105 2.22 -12.48 -7.47
N GLY A 106 3.01 -11.70 -6.76
CA GLY A 106 2.98 -10.24 -6.88
C GLY A 106 3.31 -9.77 -8.31
N THR A 107 4.31 -10.36 -8.92
CA THR A 107 4.69 -10.04 -10.30
C THR A 107 3.56 -10.33 -11.29
N LYS A 108 2.90 -11.48 -11.13
CA LYS A 108 1.76 -11.86 -11.97
C LYS A 108 0.59 -10.90 -11.81
N ARG A 109 0.28 -10.52 -10.57
CA ARG A 109 -0.81 -9.57 -10.30
C ARG A 109 -0.52 -8.20 -10.88
N LYS A 110 0.71 -7.74 -10.80
CA LYS A 110 1.11 -6.46 -11.39
C LYS A 110 0.90 -6.46 -12.91
N ALA A 111 1.20 -7.57 -13.58
CA ALA A 111 0.99 -7.71 -15.02
C ALA A 111 -0.51 -7.62 -15.39
N ILE A 112 -1.39 -8.10 -14.51
CA ILE A 112 -2.85 -8.06 -14.73
C ILE A 112 -3.42 -6.68 -14.39
N CYS A 113 -2.97 -6.09 -13.30
CA CYS A 113 -3.55 -4.83 -12.79
C CYS A 113 -2.97 -3.58 -13.44
N GLY A 114 -1.86 -3.69 -14.08
CA GLY A 114 -1.18 -2.56 -14.72
C GLY A 114 -0.24 -1.82 -13.77
#